data_5692218749f023435b6aaaa784d6c4a4
#
_entry.id   5692218749f023435b6aaaa784d6c4a4
#
_cell.length_a   1.000
_cell.length_b   1.000
_cell.length_c   1.000
_cell.angle_alpha   90.00
_cell.angle_beta   90.00
_cell.angle_gamma   90.00
#
_symmetry.space_group_name_H-M   'P 1'
#
loop_
_entity.id
_entity.type
_entity.pdbx_description
1 polymer ?
#
loop_
_entity_poly.entity_id
_entity_poly.type
_entity_poly.pdbx_seq_one_letter_code
_entity_poly.pdbx_strand_id
1 'polypeptide(L)'
;MSLPKPNPPIPSPCRRGSGCQRDRREAEHRGRQVILDFRKRTAQQGVTCSEAARCLGLAPRTLRYWNQRSHDDRLKPQARGRPIHRSPRSLRNRVVGFLRCTGPHIGMPALRAEFSTMPRSELKDMLRRFRRVWQYQNQRLIHRLRWHHPGTVWAADHVQPDRPVDGKYPYILSVRDLASNYQLAWQPVPDVGADTTTAVLNSLIWEHGPPLVLKTDNGSGFIARDTRKMLAAWSILHLRNPAATPQYNGSCEAANGSQKNTTEDQAALAGHPGRWTNRDLQRTRLIRNRLGRPWGHRGPTPEDAWKQSHVTASQRRQLQATVNRYRQEELAQRGISDEALLSDAAQASVDRVAISRALKHHDYLRVARRLVTPQVKPGSKA
;
A
#
# COMPACT_ATOMS: atom_id res chain seq x y z
N MET A 1 26.83 53.28 14.50
CA MET A 1 25.63 52.54 15.01
C MET A 1 25.46 51.29 14.19
N SER A 2 25.73 50.13 14.80
CA SER A 2 25.63 48.82 14.12
C SER A 2 24.18 48.38 14.12
N LEU A 3 23.61 48.15 12.93
CA LEU A 3 22.26 47.62 12.78
C LEU A 3 22.19 46.17 13.26
N PRO A 4 21.18 45.76 14.02
CA PRO A 4 21.03 44.37 14.48
C PRO A 4 20.77 43.46 13.26
N LYS A 5 21.58 42.40 13.14
CA LYS A 5 21.37 41.37 12.11
C LYS A 5 20.07 40.59 12.41
N PRO A 6 19.12 40.51 11.48
CA PRO A 6 17.99 39.60 11.65
C PRO A 6 18.50 38.18 11.45
N ASN A 7 18.37 37.32 12.45
CA ASN A 7 18.55 35.90 12.30
C ASN A 7 17.40 35.30 11.49
N PRO A 8 17.61 34.80 10.28
CA PRO A 8 16.54 34.09 9.55
C PRO A 8 16.40 32.69 10.19
N PRO A 9 15.18 32.23 10.43
CA PRO A 9 14.96 30.85 10.83
C PRO A 9 15.36 29.93 9.66
N ILE A 10 16.39 29.09 9.90
CA ILE A 10 16.80 28.04 8.96
C ILE A 10 15.78 26.90 9.08
N PRO A 11 14.95 26.63 8.07
CA PRO A 11 14.06 25.48 8.10
C PRO A 11 14.84 24.21 7.84
N SER A 12 14.70 23.24 8.72
CA SER A 12 15.21 21.88 8.56
C SER A 12 14.79 21.25 7.22
N PRO A 13 15.62 20.41 6.58
CA PRO A 13 15.29 19.82 5.29
C PRO A 13 14.15 18.82 5.42
N CYS A 14 12.95 19.24 5.05
CA CYS A 14 11.76 18.41 5.04
C CYS A 14 11.71 17.56 3.77
N ARG A 15 11.63 16.23 3.92
CA ARG A 15 11.59 15.27 2.83
C ARG A 15 10.27 15.31 2.06
N ARG A 16 10.35 15.06 0.75
CA ARG A 16 9.39 15.24 -0.33
C ARG A 16 7.98 14.65 -0.07
N GLY A 17 7.01 15.54 0.17
CA GLY A 17 5.58 15.28 0.05
C GLY A 17 4.89 16.53 -0.49
N SER A 18 3.75 16.42 -1.16
CA SER A 18 3.04 17.57 -1.78
C SER A 18 2.63 18.67 -0.78
N GLY A 19 2.40 18.34 0.49
CA GLY A 19 2.17 19.28 1.58
C GLY A 19 3.43 20.10 1.89
N CYS A 20 4.57 19.46 2.01
CA CYS A 20 5.86 20.10 2.31
C CYS A 20 6.28 21.14 1.23
N GLN A 21 5.94 20.92 -0.05
CA GLN A 21 6.22 21.90 -1.10
C GLN A 21 5.33 23.15 -1.01
N ARG A 22 4.11 23.01 -0.59
CA ARG A 22 3.20 24.13 -0.36
C ARG A 22 3.67 24.98 0.81
N ASP A 23 3.92 24.34 1.95
CA ASP A 23 4.38 25.01 3.17
C ASP A 23 5.71 25.74 2.94
N ARG A 24 6.62 25.14 2.17
CA ARG A 24 7.88 25.76 1.77
C ARG A 24 7.65 26.99 0.88
N ARG A 25 6.71 26.95 -0.07
CA ARG A 25 6.38 28.10 -0.94
C ARG A 25 5.74 29.23 -0.14
N GLU A 26 4.88 28.91 0.81
CA GLU A 26 4.27 29.89 1.71
C GLU A 26 5.32 30.51 2.64
N ALA A 27 6.28 29.75 3.14
CA ALA A 27 7.40 30.27 3.92
C ALA A 27 8.32 31.16 3.08
N GLU A 28 8.66 30.75 1.84
CA GLU A 28 9.42 31.58 0.90
C GLU A 28 8.69 32.89 0.56
N HIS A 29 7.38 32.86 0.39
CA HIS A 29 6.58 34.05 0.12
C HIS A 29 6.61 35.02 1.30
N ARG A 30 6.36 34.53 2.51
CA ARG A 30 6.46 35.33 3.76
C ARG A 30 7.85 35.91 3.96
N GLY A 31 8.91 35.12 3.76
CA GLY A 31 10.27 35.58 3.87
C GLY A 31 10.60 36.74 2.92
N ARG A 32 10.14 36.64 1.66
CA ARG A 32 10.31 37.73 0.66
C ARG A 32 9.56 39.01 1.04
N GLN A 33 8.35 38.90 1.61
CA GLN A 33 7.59 40.04 2.12
C GLN A 33 8.35 40.76 3.23
N VAL A 34 8.83 40.02 4.22
CA VAL A 34 9.62 40.61 5.33
C VAL A 34 10.86 41.35 4.81
N ILE A 35 11.55 40.78 3.82
CA ILE A 35 12.72 41.41 3.20
C ILE A 35 12.36 42.72 2.47
N LEU A 36 11.22 42.72 1.77
CA LEU A 36 10.78 43.92 1.08
C LEU A 36 10.29 45.00 2.05
N ASP A 37 9.67 44.64 3.15
CA ASP A 37 9.26 45.58 4.22
C ASP A 37 10.48 46.17 4.93
N PHE A 38 11.53 45.38 5.14
CA PHE A 38 12.82 45.92 5.59
C PHE A 38 13.40 46.91 4.59
N ARG A 39 13.41 46.56 3.27
CA ARG A 39 13.89 47.44 2.22
C ARG A 39 13.12 48.79 2.17
N LYS A 40 11.79 48.77 2.33
CA LYS A 40 10.96 49.98 2.37
C LYS A 40 11.36 50.88 3.54
N ARG A 41 11.51 50.32 4.74
CA ARG A 41 11.92 51.08 5.93
C ARG A 41 13.32 51.67 5.79
N THR A 42 14.27 50.91 5.29
CA THR A 42 15.64 51.41 5.07
C THR A 42 15.73 52.46 3.99
N ALA A 43 14.86 52.40 2.95
CA ALA A 43 14.77 53.44 1.92
C ALA A 43 14.32 54.79 2.50
N GLN A 44 13.40 54.79 3.46
CA GLN A 44 12.97 56.02 4.15
C GLN A 44 14.10 56.65 4.96
N GLN A 45 15.14 55.88 5.31
CA GLN A 45 16.34 56.31 6.01
C GLN A 45 17.51 56.65 5.03
N GLY A 46 17.25 56.76 3.73
CA GLY A 46 18.25 57.08 2.72
C GLY A 46 19.17 55.93 2.28
N VAL A 47 18.94 54.69 2.79
CA VAL A 47 19.80 53.53 2.44
C VAL A 47 19.49 53.10 1.00
N THR A 48 20.51 52.90 0.19
CA THR A 48 20.37 52.47 -1.20
C THR A 48 19.96 50.97 -1.30
N CYS A 49 19.38 50.59 -2.44
CA CYS A 49 19.03 49.22 -2.70
C CYS A 49 20.25 48.27 -2.67
N SER A 50 21.39 48.75 -3.10
CA SER A 50 22.65 47.97 -3.10
C SER A 50 23.20 47.74 -1.70
N GLU A 51 23.12 48.74 -0.83
CA GLU A 51 23.52 48.62 0.59
C GLU A 51 22.58 47.67 1.36
N ALA A 52 21.25 47.85 1.21
CA ALA A 52 20.25 46.97 1.81
C ALA A 52 20.43 45.49 1.34
N ALA A 53 20.71 45.29 0.07
CA ALA A 53 20.96 43.96 -0.47
C ALA A 53 22.25 43.32 0.12
N ARG A 54 23.30 44.15 0.28
CA ARG A 54 24.58 43.71 0.90
C ARG A 54 24.36 43.30 2.37
N CYS A 55 23.61 44.09 3.14
CA CYS A 55 23.28 43.77 4.53
C CYS A 55 22.49 42.45 4.67
N LEU A 56 21.64 42.15 3.68
CA LEU A 56 20.83 40.92 3.65
C LEU A 56 21.54 39.71 3.03
N GLY A 57 22.79 39.85 2.56
CA GLY A 57 23.50 38.79 1.85
C GLY A 57 22.86 38.42 0.50
N LEU A 58 22.13 39.35 -0.14
CA LEU A 58 21.44 39.15 -1.39
C LEU A 58 22.09 39.90 -2.54
N ALA A 59 21.98 39.39 -3.76
CA ALA A 59 22.34 40.15 -4.94
C ALA A 59 21.38 41.34 -5.12
N PRO A 60 21.85 42.56 -5.41
CA PRO A 60 20.97 43.72 -5.64
C PRO A 60 19.92 43.51 -6.73
N ARG A 61 20.25 42.75 -7.77
CA ARG A 61 19.31 42.33 -8.83
C ARG A 61 18.15 41.53 -8.28
N THR A 62 18.40 40.63 -7.32
CA THR A 62 17.34 39.80 -6.69
C THR A 62 16.37 40.68 -5.92
N LEU A 63 16.87 41.64 -5.16
CA LEU A 63 16.02 42.56 -4.38
C LEU A 63 15.18 43.46 -5.26
N ARG A 64 15.76 44.02 -6.36
CA ARG A 64 15.03 44.80 -7.38
C ARG A 64 13.93 43.93 -8.05
N TYR A 65 14.26 42.73 -8.45
CA TYR A 65 13.30 41.79 -9.06
C TYR A 65 12.12 41.47 -8.12
N TRP A 66 12.39 41.19 -6.84
CA TRP A 66 11.30 40.96 -5.87
C TRP A 66 10.46 42.24 -5.63
N ASN A 67 11.09 43.39 -5.60
CA ASN A 67 10.35 44.66 -5.48
C ASN A 67 9.41 44.88 -6.67
N GLN A 68 9.89 44.68 -7.88
CA GLN A 68 9.06 44.73 -9.09
C GLN A 68 7.91 43.73 -9.00
N ARG A 69 8.19 42.48 -8.68
CA ARG A 69 7.17 41.43 -8.55
C ARG A 69 6.14 41.74 -7.46
N SER A 70 6.51 42.46 -6.43
CA SER A 70 5.54 42.82 -5.37
C SER A 70 4.45 43.75 -5.91
N HIS A 71 4.77 44.56 -6.91
CA HIS A 71 3.80 45.40 -7.60
C HIS A 71 3.03 44.64 -8.68
N ASP A 72 3.70 43.80 -9.46
CA ASP A 72 3.11 43.13 -10.62
C ASP A 72 2.19 41.94 -10.21
N ASP A 73 2.64 41.06 -9.34
CA ASP A 73 1.93 39.81 -9.00
C ASP A 73 1.82 39.53 -7.51
N ARG A 74 2.10 40.52 -6.63
CA ARG A 74 2.12 40.37 -5.16
C ARG A 74 2.97 39.19 -4.69
N LEU A 75 4.09 38.94 -5.36
CA LEU A 75 5.00 37.82 -5.09
C LEU A 75 4.35 36.42 -5.15
N LYS A 76 3.30 36.26 -5.95
CA LYS A 76 2.64 34.96 -6.09
C LYS A 76 3.67 33.86 -6.38
N PRO A 77 3.59 32.70 -5.69
CA PRO A 77 4.50 31.59 -5.90
C PRO A 77 4.46 31.13 -7.37
N GLN A 78 5.58 31.26 -8.07
CA GLN A 78 5.70 30.77 -9.45
C GLN A 78 5.91 29.27 -9.47
N ALA A 79 5.33 28.57 -10.44
CA ALA A 79 5.60 27.17 -10.67
C ALA A 79 7.08 26.98 -11.05
N ARG A 80 7.80 26.14 -10.31
CA ARG A 80 9.18 25.77 -10.65
C ARG A 80 9.20 24.59 -11.62
N GLY A 81 10.10 24.61 -12.56
CA GLY A 81 10.29 23.59 -13.58
C GLY A 81 9.70 23.97 -14.93
N ARG A 82 9.86 23.08 -15.91
CA ARG A 82 9.31 23.27 -17.25
C ARG A 82 7.79 23.39 -17.19
N PRO A 83 7.18 24.40 -17.84
CA PRO A 83 5.72 24.50 -17.93
C PRO A 83 5.12 23.21 -18.46
N ILE A 84 4.05 22.74 -17.83
CA ILE A 84 3.34 21.56 -18.31
C ILE A 84 2.57 21.96 -19.55
N HIS A 85 3.12 21.65 -20.73
CA HIS A 85 2.38 21.74 -21.98
C HIS A 85 1.31 20.65 -21.97
N ARG A 86 0.06 21.07 -22.00
CA ARG A 86 -1.08 20.18 -22.17
C ARG A 86 -1.50 20.15 -23.62
N SER A 87 -1.87 18.98 -24.08
CA SER A 87 -2.45 18.81 -25.43
C SER A 87 -3.69 19.69 -25.60
N PRO A 88 -4.05 20.11 -26.83
CA PRO A 88 -5.21 20.93 -27.11
C PRO A 88 -6.49 20.40 -26.45
N ARG A 89 -7.37 21.31 -26.05
CA ARG A 89 -8.64 20.94 -25.36
C ARG A 89 -9.50 20.02 -26.22
N SER A 90 -9.53 20.23 -27.53
CA SER A 90 -10.25 19.36 -28.49
C SER A 90 -9.75 17.92 -28.43
N LEU A 91 -8.43 17.71 -28.46
CA LEU A 91 -7.85 16.38 -28.38
C LEU A 91 -8.13 15.70 -27.02
N ARG A 92 -8.05 16.45 -25.93
CA ARG A 92 -8.40 15.92 -24.59
C ARG A 92 -9.88 15.56 -24.49
N ASN A 93 -10.77 16.34 -25.10
CA ASN A 93 -12.20 16.01 -25.14
C ASN A 93 -12.46 14.74 -25.96
N ARG A 94 -11.76 14.52 -27.05
CA ARG A 94 -11.83 13.26 -27.83
C ARG A 94 -11.41 12.06 -26.99
N VAL A 95 -10.32 12.17 -26.19
CA VAL A 95 -9.92 11.11 -25.24
C VAL A 95 -11.02 10.83 -24.23
N VAL A 96 -11.65 11.85 -23.65
CA VAL A 96 -12.75 11.67 -22.69
C VAL A 96 -13.96 11.02 -23.38
N GLY A 97 -14.32 11.42 -24.59
CA GLY A 97 -15.37 10.81 -25.39
C GLY A 97 -15.09 9.32 -25.64
N PHE A 98 -13.88 9.00 -26.07
CA PHE A 98 -13.46 7.61 -26.28
C PHE A 98 -13.53 6.78 -25.00
N LEU A 99 -13.07 7.31 -23.86
CA LEU A 99 -13.18 6.63 -22.57
C LEU A 99 -14.63 6.42 -22.10
N ARG A 100 -15.54 7.33 -22.44
CA ARG A 100 -16.98 7.16 -22.17
C ARG A 100 -17.60 6.01 -22.95
N CYS A 101 -17.17 5.82 -24.20
CA CYS A 101 -17.64 4.73 -25.04
C CYS A 101 -17.03 3.37 -24.68
N THR A 102 -15.73 3.35 -24.34
CA THR A 102 -14.98 2.10 -24.09
C THR A 102 -14.94 1.67 -22.62
N GLY A 103 -15.26 2.59 -21.70
CA GLY A 103 -15.29 2.33 -20.27
C GLY A 103 -13.92 2.41 -19.57
N PRO A 104 -13.90 2.22 -18.23
CA PRO A 104 -12.72 2.45 -17.38
C PRO A 104 -11.63 1.38 -17.49
N HIS A 105 -11.95 0.21 -18.08
CA HIS A 105 -11.03 -0.93 -18.11
C HIS A 105 -10.10 -0.95 -19.32
N ILE A 106 -10.25 -0.01 -20.26
CA ILE A 106 -9.36 0.09 -21.42
C ILE A 106 -7.90 0.24 -20.99
N GLY A 107 -6.99 -0.47 -21.68
CA GLY A 107 -5.56 -0.45 -21.39
C GLY A 107 -4.82 0.73 -22.04
N MET A 108 -3.64 1.05 -21.51
CA MET A 108 -2.75 2.06 -22.10
C MET A 108 -2.32 1.77 -23.55
N PRO A 109 -2.08 0.51 -23.97
CA PRO A 109 -1.74 0.22 -25.37
C PRO A 109 -2.82 0.69 -26.33
N ALA A 110 -4.09 0.39 -26.06
CA ALA A 110 -5.21 0.81 -26.90
C ALA A 110 -5.35 2.34 -26.96
N LEU A 111 -5.23 3.03 -25.81
CA LEU A 111 -5.22 4.50 -25.78
C LEU A 111 -4.05 5.11 -26.57
N ARG A 112 -2.90 4.48 -26.55
CA ARG A 112 -1.72 4.94 -27.29
C ARG A 112 -1.88 4.73 -28.79
N ALA A 113 -2.51 3.64 -29.20
CA ALA A 113 -2.81 3.38 -30.62
C ALA A 113 -3.74 4.44 -31.19
N GLU A 114 -4.81 4.79 -30.44
CA GLU A 114 -5.80 5.77 -30.88
C GLU A 114 -5.30 7.23 -30.79
N PHE A 115 -4.52 7.55 -29.76
CA PHE A 115 -4.04 8.92 -29.46
C PHE A 115 -2.51 8.99 -29.45
N SER A 116 -1.86 8.56 -30.53
CA SER A 116 -0.39 8.47 -30.65
C SER A 116 0.32 9.82 -30.49
N THR A 117 -0.31 10.93 -30.86
CA THR A 117 0.22 12.31 -30.75
C THR A 117 0.21 12.87 -29.32
N MET A 118 -0.57 12.27 -28.40
CA MET A 118 -0.65 12.74 -27.03
C MET A 118 0.45 12.09 -26.15
N PRO A 119 1.13 12.85 -25.28
CA PRO A 119 2.12 12.29 -24.37
C PRO A 119 1.54 11.17 -23.48
N ARG A 120 2.29 10.06 -23.33
CA ARG A 120 1.88 8.92 -22.51
C ARG A 120 1.55 9.31 -21.07
N SER A 121 2.29 10.24 -20.48
CA SER A 121 2.07 10.76 -19.13
C SER A 121 0.72 11.46 -18.99
N GLU A 122 0.30 12.22 -19.99
CA GLU A 122 -0.99 12.91 -20.03
C GLU A 122 -2.15 11.91 -20.20
N LEU A 123 -2.04 10.95 -21.12
CA LEU A 123 -3.01 9.86 -21.28
C LEU A 123 -3.18 9.06 -19.98
N LYS A 124 -2.08 8.72 -19.32
CA LYS A 124 -2.10 8.00 -18.03
C LYS A 124 -2.81 8.81 -16.94
N ASP A 125 -2.59 10.13 -16.88
CA ASP A 125 -3.26 10.99 -15.91
C ASP A 125 -4.77 11.11 -16.22
N MET A 126 -5.14 11.25 -17.49
CA MET A 126 -6.54 11.31 -17.92
C MET A 126 -7.29 10.01 -17.63
N LEU A 127 -6.70 8.86 -17.96
CA LEU A 127 -7.30 7.55 -17.66
C LEU A 127 -7.47 7.34 -16.16
N ARG A 128 -6.48 7.72 -15.35
CA ARG A 128 -6.55 7.62 -13.89
C ARG A 128 -7.68 8.48 -13.31
N ARG A 129 -7.84 9.71 -13.81
CA ARG A 129 -8.92 10.63 -13.39
C ARG A 129 -10.28 10.10 -13.83
N PHE A 130 -10.39 9.66 -15.08
CA PHE A 130 -11.62 9.07 -15.60
C PHE A 130 -12.07 7.87 -14.76
N ARG A 131 -11.17 6.93 -14.46
CA ARG A 131 -11.46 5.77 -13.60
C ARG A 131 -11.99 6.17 -12.22
N ARG A 132 -11.42 7.21 -11.61
CA ARG A 132 -11.89 7.71 -10.30
C ARG A 132 -13.28 8.32 -10.39
N VAL A 133 -13.53 9.15 -11.40
CA VAL A 133 -14.85 9.77 -11.61
C VAL A 133 -15.90 8.69 -11.88
N TRP A 134 -15.58 7.75 -12.75
CA TRP A 134 -16.46 6.62 -13.07
C TRP A 134 -16.79 5.77 -11.82
N GLN A 135 -15.78 5.44 -11.01
CA GLN A 135 -15.98 4.69 -9.77
C GLN A 135 -16.84 5.47 -8.77
N TYR A 136 -16.68 6.77 -8.70
CA TYR A 136 -17.52 7.64 -7.87
C TYR A 136 -18.96 7.68 -8.36
N GLN A 137 -19.18 7.93 -9.67
CA GLN A 137 -20.49 8.00 -10.27
C GLN A 137 -21.27 6.67 -10.16
N ASN A 138 -20.54 5.55 -10.23
CA ASN A 138 -21.13 4.21 -10.07
C ASN A 138 -21.10 3.74 -8.61
N GLN A 139 -20.91 4.64 -7.66
CA GLN A 139 -20.93 4.39 -6.21
C GLN A 139 -20.10 3.16 -5.79
N ARG A 140 -18.98 2.91 -6.45
CA ARG A 140 -18.13 1.77 -6.14
C ARG A 140 -17.51 1.93 -4.77
N LEU A 141 -17.88 1.03 -3.87
CA LEU A 141 -17.29 0.92 -2.54
C LEU A 141 -15.97 0.17 -2.64
N ILE A 142 -14.91 0.77 -2.11
CA ILE A 142 -13.65 0.06 -1.86
C ILE A 142 -13.70 -0.44 -0.43
N HIS A 143 -13.59 -1.74 -0.27
CA HIS A 143 -13.39 -2.35 1.04
C HIS A 143 -11.89 -2.38 1.33
N ARG A 144 -11.49 -1.74 2.42
CA ARG A 144 -10.12 -1.81 2.92
C ARG A 144 -10.11 -2.67 4.16
N LEU A 145 -9.48 -3.82 4.08
CA LEU A 145 -9.24 -4.70 5.22
C LEU A 145 -8.03 -4.18 6.00
N ARG A 146 -8.18 -4.06 7.31
CA ARG A 146 -7.09 -3.82 8.24
C ARG A 146 -7.06 -4.96 9.24
N TRP A 147 -5.93 -5.63 9.30
CA TRP A 147 -5.66 -6.66 10.28
C TRP A 147 -4.95 -6.03 11.46
N HIS A 148 -5.37 -6.41 12.65
CA HIS A 148 -4.85 -5.91 13.92
C HIS A 148 -4.25 -7.08 14.71
N HIS A 149 -3.36 -6.75 15.64
CA HIS A 149 -2.70 -7.70 16.51
C HIS A 149 -1.84 -8.75 15.78
N PRO A 150 -0.52 -8.47 15.63
CA PRO A 150 0.44 -9.39 15.04
C PRO A 150 0.39 -10.79 15.69
N GLY A 151 0.64 -11.82 14.89
CA GLY A 151 0.59 -13.22 15.32
C GLY A 151 -0.80 -13.85 15.30
N THR A 152 -1.87 -13.06 15.11
CA THR A 152 -3.25 -13.60 15.22
C THR A 152 -3.73 -14.28 13.94
N VAL A 153 -3.41 -13.73 12.77
CA VAL A 153 -3.89 -14.29 11.48
C VAL A 153 -2.74 -14.42 10.51
N TRP A 154 -2.41 -15.64 10.18
CA TRP A 154 -1.46 -15.95 9.12
C TRP A 154 -2.19 -16.22 7.82
N ALA A 155 -1.59 -15.81 6.70
CA ALA A 155 -2.03 -16.20 5.36
C ALA A 155 -0.97 -17.08 4.72
N ALA A 156 -1.39 -18.19 4.15
CA ALA A 156 -0.53 -19.09 3.40
C ALA A 156 -1.00 -19.27 1.96
N ASP A 157 -0.04 -19.39 1.05
CA ASP A 157 -0.27 -19.50 -0.39
C ASP A 157 0.90 -20.25 -1.05
N HIS A 158 0.60 -21.07 -2.07
CA HIS A 158 1.61 -21.70 -2.91
C HIS A 158 1.86 -20.83 -4.14
N VAL A 159 3.11 -20.45 -4.34
CA VAL A 159 3.54 -19.58 -5.43
C VAL A 159 4.40 -20.35 -6.39
N GLN A 160 4.06 -20.32 -7.67
CA GLN A 160 4.88 -20.90 -8.71
C GLN A 160 5.86 -19.84 -9.25
N PRO A 161 7.19 -20.06 -9.16
CA PRO A 161 8.19 -19.25 -9.83
C PRO A 161 8.22 -19.57 -11.34
N ASP A 162 8.83 -18.70 -12.15
CA ASP A 162 8.95 -18.91 -13.59
C ASP A 162 9.83 -20.12 -13.94
N ARG A 163 10.80 -20.43 -13.06
CA ARG A 163 11.68 -21.61 -13.14
C ARG A 163 11.81 -22.21 -11.74
N PRO A 164 12.02 -23.54 -11.64
CA PRO A 164 12.25 -24.18 -10.36
C PRO A 164 13.41 -23.52 -9.58
N VAL A 165 13.19 -23.25 -8.30
CA VAL A 165 14.22 -22.71 -7.40
C VAL A 165 15.31 -23.76 -7.23
N ASP A 166 16.57 -23.36 -7.29
CA ASP A 166 17.76 -24.23 -7.34
C ASP A 166 17.70 -25.30 -8.46
N GLY A 167 16.87 -25.07 -9.51
CA GLY A 167 16.61 -26.04 -10.56
C GLY A 167 15.81 -27.28 -10.09
N LYS A 168 15.36 -27.32 -8.84
CA LYS A 168 14.77 -28.50 -8.18
C LYS A 168 13.35 -28.28 -7.66
N TYR A 169 13.07 -27.11 -7.08
CA TYR A 169 11.83 -26.84 -6.37
C TYR A 169 10.84 -26.03 -7.23
N PRO A 170 9.75 -26.67 -7.73
CA PRO A 170 8.81 -26.01 -8.63
C PRO A 170 7.87 -25.01 -7.93
N TYR A 171 7.81 -25.02 -6.59
CA TYR A 171 6.92 -24.18 -5.82
C TYR A 171 7.64 -23.46 -4.69
N ILE A 172 7.00 -22.38 -4.19
CA ILE A 172 7.40 -21.65 -3.00
C ILE A 172 6.20 -21.62 -2.08
N LEU A 173 6.35 -22.04 -0.82
CA LEU A 173 5.34 -21.80 0.20
C LEU A 173 5.58 -20.43 0.84
N SER A 174 4.59 -19.56 0.68
CA SER A 174 4.55 -18.22 1.25
C SER A 174 3.67 -18.24 2.49
N VAL A 175 4.21 -17.93 3.66
CA VAL A 175 3.42 -17.76 4.88
C VAL A 175 3.72 -16.39 5.49
N ARG A 176 2.67 -15.65 5.83
CA ARG A 176 2.79 -14.26 6.23
C ARG A 176 1.79 -13.92 7.33
N ASP A 177 2.22 -13.15 8.32
CA ASP A 177 1.31 -12.51 9.27
C ASP A 177 0.63 -11.27 8.63
N LEU A 178 -0.69 -11.21 8.70
CA LEU A 178 -1.47 -10.16 8.02
C LEU A 178 -1.45 -8.83 8.76
N ALA A 179 -1.26 -8.83 10.08
CA ALA A 179 -1.25 -7.59 10.86
C ALA A 179 0.10 -6.88 10.80
N SER A 180 1.20 -7.60 11.00
CA SER A 180 2.56 -7.04 10.93
C SER A 180 3.13 -6.95 9.52
N ASN A 181 2.54 -7.66 8.56
CA ASN A 181 3.13 -7.89 7.24
C ASN A 181 4.47 -8.66 7.27
N TYR A 182 4.78 -9.31 8.37
CA TYR A 182 5.99 -10.12 8.50
C TYR A 182 5.89 -11.40 7.68
N GLN A 183 6.89 -11.66 6.84
CA GLN A 183 6.99 -12.87 6.04
C GLN A 183 7.65 -13.96 6.90
N LEU A 184 6.84 -14.89 7.36
CA LEU A 184 7.27 -16.03 8.18
C LEU A 184 8.05 -17.05 7.35
N ALA A 185 7.50 -17.41 6.16
CA ALA A 185 8.17 -18.25 5.19
C ALA A 185 8.07 -17.68 3.77
N TRP A 186 9.16 -17.75 3.05
CA TRP A 186 9.29 -17.61 1.60
C TRP A 186 10.27 -18.70 1.21
N GLN A 187 9.77 -19.94 1.18
CA GLN A 187 10.57 -21.16 1.20
C GLN A 187 10.27 -22.04 -0.01
N PRO A 188 11.32 -22.53 -0.73
CA PRO A 188 11.12 -23.44 -1.83
C PRO A 188 10.63 -24.81 -1.33
N VAL A 189 9.67 -25.38 -2.03
CA VAL A 189 9.05 -26.66 -1.70
C VAL A 189 8.95 -27.56 -2.94
N PRO A 190 9.07 -28.88 -2.77
CA PRO A 190 9.06 -29.82 -3.90
C PRO A 190 7.68 -30.01 -4.52
N ASP A 191 6.63 -29.82 -3.75
CA ASP A 191 5.24 -30.01 -4.18
C ASP A 191 4.28 -29.13 -3.35
N VAL A 192 2.99 -29.16 -3.70
CA VAL A 192 1.90 -28.50 -2.99
C VAL A 192 1.07 -29.46 -2.13
N GLY A 193 1.61 -30.62 -1.81
CA GLY A 193 0.93 -31.66 -1.03
C GLY A 193 0.75 -31.33 0.45
N ALA A 194 -0.02 -32.17 1.11
CA ALA A 194 -0.32 -32.02 2.53
C ALA A 194 0.93 -32.22 3.42
N ASP A 195 1.75 -33.21 3.12
CA ASP A 195 2.93 -33.53 3.92
C ASP A 195 3.94 -32.38 3.92
N THR A 196 4.24 -31.85 2.73
CA THR A 196 5.09 -30.68 2.56
C THR A 196 4.52 -29.45 3.26
N THR A 197 3.23 -29.20 3.06
CA THR A 197 2.54 -28.03 3.64
C THR A 197 2.53 -28.11 5.17
N THR A 198 2.16 -29.27 5.74
CA THR A 198 2.10 -29.47 7.19
C THR A 198 3.47 -29.43 7.85
N ALA A 199 4.50 -30.00 7.22
CA ALA A 199 5.86 -29.95 7.72
C ALA A 199 6.35 -28.50 7.90
N VAL A 200 6.17 -27.65 6.87
CA VAL A 200 6.56 -26.23 6.95
C VAL A 200 5.71 -25.48 7.97
N LEU A 201 4.39 -25.66 7.97
CA LEU A 201 3.51 -24.97 8.94
C LEU A 201 3.82 -25.38 10.37
N ASN A 202 4.07 -26.66 10.66
CA ASN A 202 4.47 -27.11 11.99
C ASN A 202 5.80 -26.49 12.43
N SER A 203 6.81 -26.44 11.56
CA SER A 203 8.08 -25.77 11.87
C SER A 203 7.85 -24.30 12.26
N LEU A 204 7.03 -23.56 11.51
CA LEU A 204 6.72 -22.18 11.82
C LEU A 204 5.93 -22.01 13.13
N ILE A 205 5.02 -22.95 13.42
CA ILE A 205 4.25 -22.96 14.68
C ILE A 205 5.18 -23.22 15.88
N TRP A 206 6.13 -24.12 15.75
CA TRP A 206 7.14 -24.37 16.79
C TRP A 206 8.05 -23.15 17.03
N GLU A 207 8.44 -22.46 15.97
CA GLU A 207 9.33 -21.29 16.06
C GLU A 207 8.61 -20.04 16.59
N HIS A 208 7.36 -19.81 16.16
CA HIS A 208 6.68 -18.55 16.36
C HIS A 208 5.40 -18.63 17.22
N GLY A 209 4.99 -19.82 17.60
CA GLY A 209 3.69 -20.07 18.24
C GLY A 209 2.54 -20.15 17.23
N PRO A 210 1.43 -20.85 17.59
CA PRO A 210 0.30 -21.02 16.69
C PRO A 210 -0.52 -19.74 16.52
N PRO A 211 -0.90 -19.31 15.29
CA PRO A 211 -1.84 -18.22 15.08
C PRO A 211 -3.25 -18.61 15.57
N LEU A 212 -4.15 -17.66 15.69
CA LEU A 212 -5.57 -17.95 15.95
C LEU A 212 -6.26 -18.48 14.69
N VAL A 213 -5.89 -17.94 13.54
CA VAL A 213 -6.50 -18.25 12.24
C VAL A 213 -5.42 -18.43 11.18
N LEU A 214 -5.53 -19.49 10.39
CA LEU A 214 -4.80 -19.64 9.14
C LEU A 214 -5.75 -19.35 7.98
N LYS A 215 -5.42 -18.36 7.16
CA LYS A 215 -6.14 -17.98 5.95
C LYS A 215 -5.44 -18.58 4.73
N THR A 216 -6.17 -19.34 3.90
CA THR A 216 -5.62 -19.96 2.69
C THR A 216 -6.59 -19.81 1.50
N ASP A 217 -6.11 -20.12 0.32
CA ASP A 217 -6.97 -20.52 -0.79
C ASP A 217 -7.50 -21.95 -0.62
N ASN A 218 -8.06 -22.52 -1.68
CA ASN A 218 -8.55 -23.90 -1.73
C ASN A 218 -7.53 -24.85 -2.38
N GLY A 219 -6.23 -24.56 -2.30
CA GLY A 219 -5.18 -25.45 -2.81
C GLY A 219 -5.21 -26.82 -2.11
N SER A 220 -4.89 -27.89 -2.84
CA SER A 220 -5.03 -29.28 -2.37
C SER A 220 -4.30 -29.54 -1.05
N GLY A 221 -3.10 -29.01 -0.88
CA GLY A 221 -2.34 -29.17 0.36
C GLY A 221 -2.99 -28.51 1.58
N PHE A 222 -3.71 -27.38 1.39
CA PHE A 222 -4.38 -26.71 2.50
C PHE A 222 -5.72 -27.34 2.88
N ILE A 223 -6.47 -27.90 1.91
CA ILE A 223 -7.77 -28.53 2.19
C ILE A 223 -7.68 -30.00 2.58
N ALA A 224 -6.50 -30.59 2.46
CA ALA A 224 -6.27 -31.99 2.78
C ALA A 224 -6.66 -32.35 4.23
N ARG A 225 -7.07 -33.59 4.44
CA ARG A 225 -7.51 -34.08 5.76
C ARG A 225 -6.41 -33.92 6.83
N ASP A 226 -5.16 -34.19 6.46
CA ASP A 226 -4.05 -34.15 7.42
C ASP A 226 -3.68 -32.72 7.81
N THR A 227 -3.75 -31.78 6.86
CA THR A 227 -3.62 -30.35 7.17
C THR A 227 -4.73 -29.88 8.12
N ARG A 228 -5.98 -30.29 7.89
CA ARG A 228 -7.09 -29.95 8.78
C ARG A 228 -6.92 -30.56 10.18
N LYS A 229 -6.47 -31.82 10.27
CA LYS A 229 -6.15 -32.47 11.56
C LYS A 229 -5.05 -31.73 12.32
N MET A 230 -3.99 -31.33 11.61
CA MET A 230 -2.89 -30.57 12.19
C MET A 230 -3.37 -29.23 12.73
N LEU A 231 -4.16 -28.46 11.94
CA LEU A 231 -4.74 -27.18 12.39
C LEU A 231 -5.65 -27.36 13.62
N ALA A 232 -6.47 -28.41 13.65
CA ALA A 232 -7.34 -28.73 14.78
C ALA A 232 -6.51 -29.08 16.05
N ALA A 233 -5.44 -29.84 15.91
CA ALA A 233 -4.55 -30.19 17.01
C ALA A 233 -3.91 -28.96 17.66
N TRP A 234 -3.57 -27.94 16.87
CA TRP A 234 -3.07 -26.66 17.34
C TRP A 234 -4.18 -25.66 17.71
N SER A 235 -5.45 -26.05 17.60
CA SER A 235 -6.62 -25.19 17.82
C SER A 235 -6.58 -23.93 16.92
N ILE A 236 -6.15 -24.08 15.69
CA ILE A 236 -6.09 -23.02 14.67
C ILE A 236 -7.35 -23.08 13.80
N LEU A 237 -8.06 -21.98 13.70
CA LEU A 237 -9.24 -21.88 12.82
C LEU A 237 -8.80 -21.74 11.36
N HIS A 238 -9.44 -22.46 10.46
CA HIS A 238 -9.11 -22.45 9.04
C HIS A 238 -10.05 -21.53 8.26
N LEU A 239 -9.57 -20.38 7.81
CA LEU A 239 -10.32 -19.42 7.00
C LEU A 239 -10.02 -19.64 5.52
N ARG A 240 -10.86 -20.39 4.84
CA ARG A 240 -10.74 -20.68 3.41
C ARG A 240 -11.34 -19.54 2.57
N ASN A 241 -10.63 -19.11 1.54
CA ASN A 241 -11.14 -18.12 0.59
C ASN A 241 -12.36 -18.66 -0.18
N PRO A 242 -13.35 -17.82 -0.55
CA PRO A 242 -14.42 -18.27 -1.44
C PRO A 242 -13.82 -18.66 -2.80
N ALA A 243 -14.35 -19.72 -3.39
CA ALA A 243 -13.96 -20.15 -4.73
C ALA A 243 -14.20 -19.00 -5.75
N ALA A 244 -13.34 -18.90 -6.75
CA ALA A 244 -13.44 -17.95 -7.87
C ALA A 244 -13.58 -16.45 -7.45
N THR A 245 -13.05 -16.05 -6.29
CA THR A 245 -13.10 -14.66 -5.83
C THR A 245 -11.69 -14.11 -5.61
N PRO A 246 -10.94 -13.73 -6.66
CA PRO A 246 -9.56 -13.22 -6.55
C PRO A 246 -9.43 -12.01 -5.62
N GLN A 247 -10.46 -11.18 -5.55
CA GLN A 247 -10.49 -9.95 -4.73
C GLN A 247 -10.30 -10.21 -3.23
N TYR A 248 -10.60 -11.43 -2.76
CA TYR A 248 -10.41 -11.83 -1.36
C TYR A 248 -8.93 -12.06 -1.02
N ASN A 249 -8.10 -12.31 -2.03
CA ASN A 249 -6.66 -12.59 -1.88
C ASN A 249 -5.75 -11.46 -2.35
N GLY A 250 -6.30 -10.34 -2.81
CA GLY A 250 -5.55 -9.25 -3.43
C GLY A 250 -4.38 -8.69 -2.61
N SER A 251 -4.45 -8.77 -1.26
CA SER A 251 -3.32 -8.36 -0.41
C SER A 251 -2.19 -9.41 -0.39
N CYS A 252 -2.52 -10.70 -0.49
CA CYS A 252 -1.54 -11.78 -0.59
C CYS A 252 -0.88 -11.77 -1.96
N GLU A 253 -1.68 -11.61 -3.04
CA GLU A 253 -1.17 -11.51 -4.41
C GLU A 253 -0.21 -10.32 -4.59
N ALA A 254 -0.59 -9.13 -4.08
CA ALA A 254 0.28 -7.96 -4.13
C ALA A 254 1.59 -8.17 -3.34
N ALA A 255 1.51 -8.88 -2.20
CA ALA A 255 2.68 -9.21 -1.40
C ALA A 255 3.58 -10.22 -2.13
N ASN A 256 3.00 -11.31 -2.65
CA ASN A 256 3.73 -12.31 -3.42
C ASN A 256 4.38 -11.70 -4.66
N GLY A 257 3.70 -10.81 -5.38
CA GLY A 257 4.28 -10.04 -6.48
C GLY A 257 5.49 -9.20 -6.04
N SER A 258 5.40 -8.54 -4.90
CA SER A 258 6.53 -7.78 -4.34
C SER A 258 7.70 -8.69 -3.90
N GLN A 259 7.40 -9.88 -3.37
CA GLN A 259 8.43 -10.88 -3.03
C GLN A 259 9.13 -11.39 -4.29
N LYS A 260 8.38 -11.77 -5.34
CA LYS A 260 8.92 -12.21 -6.64
C LYS A 260 9.88 -11.17 -7.22
N ASN A 261 9.46 -9.89 -7.28
CA ASN A 261 10.30 -8.81 -7.80
C ASN A 261 11.59 -8.65 -7.00
N THR A 262 11.50 -8.67 -5.67
CA THR A 262 12.71 -8.56 -4.83
C THR A 262 13.61 -9.78 -4.98
N THR A 263 13.04 -11.00 -5.15
CA THR A 263 13.83 -12.22 -5.38
C THR A 263 14.57 -12.15 -6.72
N GLU A 264 13.92 -11.65 -7.77
CA GLU A 264 14.57 -11.41 -9.06
C GLU A 264 15.71 -10.40 -8.95
N ASP A 265 15.51 -9.30 -8.21
CA ASP A 265 16.57 -8.33 -7.95
C ASP A 265 17.77 -8.99 -7.24
N GLN A 266 17.53 -9.87 -6.25
CA GLN A 266 18.60 -10.57 -5.53
C GLN A 266 19.34 -11.58 -6.44
N ALA A 267 18.62 -12.33 -7.27
CA ALA A 267 19.21 -13.25 -8.25
C ALA A 267 20.05 -12.49 -9.28
N ALA A 268 19.57 -11.36 -9.77
CA ALA A 268 20.31 -10.50 -10.70
C ALA A 268 21.58 -9.95 -10.08
N LEU A 269 21.52 -9.44 -8.83
CA LEU A 269 22.67 -8.96 -8.07
C LEU A 269 23.71 -10.07 -7.80
N ALA A 270 23.26 -11.31 -7.69
CA ALA A 270 24.13 -12.48 -7.51
C ALA A 270 24.67 -13.06 -8.86
N GLY A 271 24.35 -12.44 -9.99
CA GLY A 271 24.86 -12.81 -11.32
C GLY A 271 24.08 -13.95 -12.02
N HIS A 272 22.88 -14.31 -11.52
CA HIS A 272 22.07 -15.38 -12.12
C HIS A 272 20.59 -14.98 -12.31
N PRO A 273 20.30 -13.88 -13.04
CA PRO A 273 18.93 -13.38 -13.23
C PRO A 273 18.03 -14.47 -13.81
N GLY A 274 16.78 -14.54 -13.35
CA GLY A 274 15.79 -15.52 -13.78
C GLY A 274 16.03 -16.94 -13.28
N ARG A 275 17.04 -17.19 -12.44
CA ARG A 275 17.35 -18.49 -11.83
C ARG A 275 17.48 -18.30 -10.31
N TRP A 276 16.35 -18.39 -9.62
CA TRP A 276 16.31 -18.18 -8.19
C TRP A 276 16.89 -19.32 -7.41
N THR A 277 17.60 -18.99 -6.34
CA THR A 277 18.12 -19.94 -5.37
C THR A 277 17.42 -19.77 -4.02
N ASN A 278 17.48 -20.78 -3.16
CA ASN A 278 16.99 -20.66 -1.80
C ASN A 278 17.65 -19.49 -1.05
N ARG A 279 18.92 -19.21 -1.34
CA ARG A 279 19.63 -18.06 -0.77
C ARG A 279 18.99 -16.73 -1.16
N ASP A 280 18.52 -16.58 -2.39
CA ASP A 280 17.83 -15.37 -2.86
C ASP A 280 16.49 -15.21 -2.18
N LEU A 281 15.76 -16.32 -2.00
CA LEU A 281 14.49 -16.31 -1.26
C LEU A 281 14.70 -15.88 0.19
N GLN A 282 15.70 -16.41 0.88
CA GLN A 282 16.02 -16.05 2.26
C GLN A 282 16.42 -14.58 2.37
N ARG A 283 17.28 -14.10 1.48
CA ARG A 283 17.67 -12.68 1.42
C ARG A 283 16.48 -11.77 1.19
N THR A 284 15.61 -12.15 0.26
CA THR A 284 14.36 -11.43 -0.02
C THR A 284 13.51 -11.32 1.24
N ARG A 285 13.29 -12.42 1.94
CA ARG A 285 12.53 -12.45 3.22
C ARG A 285 13.12 -11.47 4.23
N LEU A 286 14.45 -11.51 4.44
CA LEU A 286 15.15 -10.61 5.36
C LEU A 286 15.02 -9.14 4.95
N ILE A 287 15.26 -8.81 3.69
CA ILE A 287 15.13 -7.45 3.15
C ILE A 287 13.71 -6.92 3.35
N ARG A 288 12.72 -7.72 3.00
CA ARG A 288 11.31 -7.30 3.11
C ARG A 288 10.86 -7.13 4.55
N ASN A 289 11.32 -7.97 5.46
CA ASN A 289 10.99 -7.88 6.88
C ASN A 289 11.70 -6.70 7.55
N ARG A 290 12.97 -6.45 7.25
CA ARG A 290 13.79 -5.44 7.93
C ARG A 290 13.72 -4.05 7.31
N LEU A 291 13.55 -3.96 5.98
CA LEU A 291 13.56 -2.68 5.26
C LEU A 291 12.19 -2.28 4.72
N GLY A 292 11.23 -3.20 4.66
CA GLY A 292 9.88 -2.93 4.20
C GLY A 292 9.21 -1.81 5.02
N ARG A 293 8.38 -0.98 4.34
CA ARG A 293 7.61 0.10 4.99
C ARG A 293 6.15 0.08 4.52
N PRO A 294 5.37 -0.96 4.89
CA PRO A 294 3.99 -1.12 4.41
C PRO A 294 3.06 0.01 4.85
N TRP A 295 3.38 0.69 5.94
CA TRP A 295 2.61 1.83 6.46
C TRP A 295 3.22 3.20 6.12
N GLY A 296 4.19 3.24 5.19
CA GLY A 296 4.90 4.45 4.79
C GLY A 296 6.20 4.68 5.58
N HIS A 297 6.97 5.68 5.16
CA HIS A 297 8.36 5.91 5.64
C HIS A 297 8.50 6.12 7.15
N ARG A 298 7.46 6.57 7.84
CA ARG A 298 7.44 6.79 9.30
C ARG A 298 6.89 5.59 10.08
N GLY A 299 6.31 4.61 9.39
CA GLY A 299 5.78 3.41 10.02
C GLY A 299 6.89 2.43 10.43
N PRO A 300 6.58 1.45 11.30
CA PRO A 300 7.53 0.40 11.68
C PRO A 300 7.89 -0.48 10.48
N THR A 301 8.95 -1.27 10.62
CA THR A 301 9.19 -2.39 9.71
C THR A 301 8.25 -3.55 10.04
N PRO A 302 8.06 -4.53 9.14
CA PRO A 302 7.37 -5.77 9.49
C PRO A 302 8.00 -6.49 10.69
N GLU A 303 9.34 -6.53 10.78
CA GLU A 303 10.06 -7.13 11.90
C GLU A 303 9.80 -6.39 13.22
N ASP A 304 9.79 -5.05 13.23
CA ASP A 304 9.48 -4.27 14.42
C ASP A 304 8.03 -4.48 14.88
N ALA A 305 7.09 -4.55 13.93
CA ALA A 305 5.71 -4.84 14.23
C ALA A 305 5.51 -6.29 14.72
N TRP A 306 6.25 -7.26 14.16
CA TRP A 306 6.20 -8.66 14.54
C TRP A 306 6.72 -8.92 15.95
N LYS A 307 7.75 -8.22 16.43
CA LYS A 307 8.26 -8.32 17.80
C LYS A 307 7.21 -8.08 18.88
N GLN A 308 6.11 -7.41 18.52
CA GLN A 308 4.95 -7.18 19.39
C GLN A 308 3.91 -8.30 19.28
N SER A 309 4.19 -9.38 18.52
CA SER A 309 3.26 -10.48 18.37
C SER A 309 3.12 -11.27 19.67
N HIS A 310 1.88 -11.42 20.11
CA HIS A 310 1.59 -12.21 21.30
C HIS A 310 0.15 -12.73 21.21
N VAL A 311 0.01 -14.07 21.23
CA VAL A 311 -1.29 -14.74 21.23
C VAL A 311 -1.42 -15.56 22.50
N THR A 312 -2.39 -15.22 23.32
CA THR A 312 -2.64 -15.92 24.58
C THR A 312 -3.63 -17.07 24.42
N ALA A 313 -3.55 -18.05 25.32
CA ALA A 313 -4.54 -19.12 25.38
C ALA A 313 -5.96 -18.59 25.67
N SER A 314 -6.09 -17.48 26.41
CA SER A 314 -7.38 -16.82 26.66
C SER A 314 -7.99 -16.28 25.36
N GLN A 315 -7.23 -15.54 24.57
CA GLN A 315 -7.67 -15.03 23.27
C GLN A 315 -8.13 -16.16 22.34
N ARG A 316 -7.41 -17.28 22.33
CA ARG A 316 -7.78 -18.46 21.54
C ARG A 316 -9.13 -19.03 21.97
N ARG A 317 -9.33 -19.28 23.28
CA ARG A 317 -10.62 -19.76 23.79
C ARG A 317 -11.77 -18.81 23.51
N GLN A 318 -11.56 -17.51 23.73
CA GLN A 318 -12.60 -16.49 23.47
C GLN A 318 -12.99 -16.43 22.00
N LEU A 319 -12.00 -16.44 21.08
CA LEU A 319 -12.28 -16.44 19.66
C LEU A 319 -13.05 -17.70 19.23
N GLN A 320 -12.63 -18.88 19.68
CA GLN A 320 -13.30 -20.15 19.38
C GLN A 320 -14.75 -20.16 19.87
N ALA A 321 -14.99 -19.74 21.10
CA ALA A 321 -16.34 -19.64 21.65
C ALA A 321 -17.22 -18.69 20.82
N THR A 322 -16.66 -17.56 20.40
CA THR A 322 -17.36 -16.59 19.56
C THR A 322 -17.63 -17.15 18.16
N VAL A 323 -16.67 -17.87 17.56
CA VAL A 323 -16.85 -18.51 16.26
C VAL A 323 -17.94 -19.57 16.33
N ASN A 324 -17.95 -20.42 17.36
CA ASN A 324 -18.98 -21.44 17.54
C ASN A 324 -20.37 -20.82 17.66
N ARG A 325 -20.53 -19.75 18.42
CA ARG A 325 -21.80 -19.00 18.51
C ARG A 325 -22.24 -18.50 17.15
N TYR A 326 -21.38 -17.77 16.42
CA TYR A 326 -21.71 -17.24 15.09
C TYR A 326 -21.95 -18.34 14.04
N ARG A 327 -21.32 -19.49 14.21
CA ARG A 327 -21.55 -20.67 13.37
C ARG A 327 -22.95 -21.22 13.57
N GLN A 328 -23.40 -21.35 14.80
CA GLN A 328 -24.78 -21.78 15.11
C GLN A 328 -25.81 -20.76 14.60
N GLU A 329 -25.57 -19.47 14.79
CA GLU A 329 -26.42 -18.43 14.22
C GLU A 329 -26.53 -18.53 12.69
N GLU A 330 -25.42 -18.78 12.00
CA GLU A 330 -25.38 -18.89 10.53
C GLU A 330 -26.08 -20.15 10.04
N LEU A 331 -25.93 -21.28 10.71
CA LEU A 331 -26.66 -22.53 10.43
C LEU A 331 -28.16 -22.32 10.57
N ALA A 332 -28.60 -21.71 11.65
CA ALA A 332 -30.00 -21.40 11.90
C ALA A 332 -30.57 -20.45 10.82
N GLN A 333 -29.83 -19.40 10.44
CA GLN A 333 -30.24 -18.47 9.39
C GLN A 333 -30.38 -19.13 8.02
N ARG A 334 -29.59 -20.19 7.74
CA ARG A 334 -29.69 -20.97 6.51
C ARG A 334 -30.72 -22.11 6.57
N GLY A 335 -31.38 -22.30 7.70
CA GLY A 335 -32.31 -23.40 7.90
C GLY A 335 -31.67 -24.78 7.92
N ILE A 336 -30.39 -24.88 8.30
CA ILE A 336 -29.63 -26.12 8.33
C ILE A 336 -29.71 -26.69 9.75
N SER A 337 -30.44 -27.80 9.88
CA SER A 337 -30.63 -28.52 11.15
C SER A 337 -29.58 -29.60 11.39
N ASP A 338 -29.05 -30.20 10.33
CA ASP A 338 -28.03 -31.25 10.44
C ASP A 338 -26.76 -30.86 9.69
N GLU A 339 -25.74 -30.55 10.46
CA GLU A 339 -24.43 -30.14 9.96
C GLU A 339 -23.67 -31.29 9.26
N ALA A 340 -23.92 -32.54 9.63
CA ALA A 340 -23.28 -33.71 9.03
C ALA A 340 -23.63 -33.88 7.54
N LEU A 341 -24.75 -33.31 7.11
CA LEU A 341 -25.18 -33.33 5.71
C LEU A 341 -24.54 -32.25 4.84
N LEU A 342 -23.76 -31.34 5.42
CA LEU A 342 -23.10 -30.29 4.66
C LEU A 342 -21.93 -30.83 3.84
N SER A 343 -21.89 -30.43 2.57
CA SER A 343 -20.67 -30.59 1.77
C SER A 343 -19.51 -29.78 2.36
N ASP A 344 -18.26 -30.18 2.09
CA ASP A 344 -17.05 -29.47 2.54
C ASP A 344 -17.06 -27.97 2.10
N ALA A 345 -17.58 -27.67 0.91
CA ALA A 345 -17.71 -26.31 0.44
C ALA A 345 -18.77 -25.49 1.21
N ALA A 346 -19.90 -26.11 1.56
CA ALA A 346 -20.94 -25.47 2.36
C ALA A 346 -20.46 -25.21 3.79
N GLN A 347 -19.79 -26.19 4.41
CA GLN A 347 -19.16 -26.06 5.72
C GLN A 347 -18.13 -24.93 5.74
N ALA A 348 -17.21 -24.88 4.76
CA ALA A 348 -16.25 -23.79 4.62
C ALA A 348 -16.92 -22.41 4.40
N SER A 349 -18.11 -22.39 3.79
CA SER A 349 -18.89 -21.15 3.62
C SER A 349 -19.44 -20.64 4.96
N VAL A 350 -20.00 -21.54 5.79
CA VAL A 350 -20.48 -21.22 7.14
C VAL A 350 -19.31 -20.76 8.02
N ASP A 351 -18.23 -21.51 8.04
CA ASP A 351 -17.02 -21.19 8.82
C ASP A 351 -16.45 -19.84 8.46
N ARG A 352 -16.39 -19.52 7.15
CA ARG A 352 -15.89 -18.22 6.67
C ARG A 352 -16.71 -17.06 7.22
N VAL A 353 -18.03 -17.17 7.23
CA VAL A 353 -18.91 -16.12 7.78
C VAL A 353 -18.69 -16.01 9.29
N ALA A 354 -18.73 -17.12 10.01
CA ALA A 354 -18.56 -17.17 11.46
C ALA A 354 -17.20 -16.61 11.91
N ILE A 355 -16.11 -17.08 11.30
CA ILE A 355 -14.75 -16.61 11.60
C ILE A 355 -14.62 -15.12 11.27
N SER A 356 -15.11 -14.67 10.10
CA SER A 356 -15.04 -13.24 9.72
C SER A 356 -15.83 -12.34 10.67
N ARG A 357 -16.97 -12.79 11.17
CA ARG A 357 -17.77 -12.05 12.18
C ARG A 357 -17.03 -12.00 13.52
N ALA A 358 -16.46 -13.13 13.96
CA ALA A 358 -15.71 -13.21 15.21
C ALA A 358 -14.43 -12.36 15.18
N LEU A 359 -13.68 -12.36 14.08
CA LEU A 359 -12.50 -11.50 13.89
C LEU A 359 -12.85 -10.02 13.98
N LYS A 360 -14.01 -9.61 13.46
CA LYS A 360 -14.51 -8.23 13.60
C LYS A 360 -14.96 -7.93 15.02
N HIS A 361 -15.61 -8.87 15.67
CA HIS A 361 -16.09 -8.74 17.05
C HIS A 361 -14.94 -8.48 18.04
N HIS A 362 -13.83 -9.18 17.87
CA HIS A 362 -12.63 -9.05 18.70
C HIS A 362 -11.62 -8.00 18.20
N ASP A 363 -11.98 -7.15 17.23
CA ASP A 363 -11.11 -6.14 16.58
C ASP A 363 -9.81 -6.71 15.95
N TYR A 364 -9.77 -7.99 15.62
CA TYR A 364 -8.67 -8.58 14.83
C TYR A 364 -8.75 -8.19 13.35
N LEU A 365 -9.96 -7.89 12.86
CA LEU A 365 -10.23 -7.45 11.50
C LEU A 365 -11.16 -6.24 11.49
N ARG A 366 -10.70 -5.15 10.91
CA ARG A 366 -11.54 -3.98 10.64
C ARG A 366 -11.78 -3.83 9.14
N VAL A 367 -13.04 -3.72 8.74
CA VAL A 367 -13.43 -3.49 7.34
C VAL A 367 -13.85 -2.03 7.21
N ALA A 368 -12.99 -1.22 6.61
CA ALA A 368 -13.34 0.15 6.27
C ALA A 368 -13.99 0.17 4.88
N ARG A 369 -15.20 0.72 4.79
CA ARG A 369 -15.88 0.99 3.52
C ARG A 369 -15.62 2.44 3.14
N ARG A 370 -15.12 2.69 1.97
CA ARG A 370 -14.86 4.03 1.47
C ARG A 370 -15.41 4.18 0.06
N LEU A 371 -16.25 5.19 -0.13
CA LEU A 371 -16.57 5.67 -1.47
C LEU A 371 -15.31 6.28 -2.10
N VAL A 372 -15.08 5.99 -3.37
CA VAL A 372 -13.98 6.61 -4.11
C VAL A 372 -14.37 8.04 -4.41
N THR A 373 -13.77 9.00 -3.71
CA THR A 373 -13.93 10.41 -4.02
C THR A 373 -12.89 10.85 -5.05
N PRO A 374 -13.28 11.56 -6.12
CA PRO A 374 -12.31 12.17 -7.02
C PRO A 374 -11.53 13.23 -6.26
N GLN A 375 -10.19 13.20 -6.38
CA GLN A 375 -9.37 14.31 -5.89
C GLN A 375 -9.56 15.49 -6.85
N VAL A 376 -10.41 16.42 -6.49
CA VAL A 376 -10.49 17.73 -7.13
C VAL A 376 -9.31 18.54 -6.59
N LYS A 377 -8.35 18.89 -7.44
CA LYS A 377 -7.37 19.91 -7.07
C LYS A 377 -8.13 21.24 -6.92
N PRO A 378 -8.05 21.91 -5.75
CA PRO A 378 -8.58 23.26 -5.67
C PRO A 378 -7.79 24.14 -6.64
N GLY A 379 -8.45 24.74 -7.62
CA GLY A 379 -7.85 25.74 -8.50
C GLY A 379 -7.95 25.53 -10.00
N SER A 380 -8.82 24.67 -10.52
CA SER A 380 -9.21 24.75 -11.92
C SER A 380 -10.63 25.33 -12.05
N LYS A 381 -10.77 26.61 -11.75
CA LYS A 381 -11.88 27.38 -12.33
C LYS A 381 -11.58 27.55 -13.82
N ALA A 382 -12.60 27.34 -14.63
CA ALA A 382 -12.65 27.35 -16.09
C ALA A 382 -11.91 28.54 -16.74
#